data_26497f58754ca3e8835b180c4c8c9123
#
_entry.id   26497f58754ca3e8835b180c4c8c9123
#
_cell.length_a   1.000
_cell.length_b   1.000
_cell.length_c   1.000
_cell.angle_alpha   90.00
_cell.angle_beta   90.00
_cell.angle_gamma   90.00
#
_symmetry.space_group_name_H-M   'P 1'
#
loop_
_entity.id
_entity.type
_entity.pdbx_description
1 polymer ?
#
loop_
_entity_poly.entity_id
_entity_poly.type
_entity_poly.pdbx_seq_one_letter_code
_entity_poly.pdbx_strand_id
1 'polypeptide(L)'
;MQKAVLITGCSSGIGLIAAQDLRNRGYRVLAACRKPQDVENMRQLGLEGIELDLDDSASVERAAAEVIALTDGRLYGLFNNGGFGVYGPLSRISRSQLERQFATNLFGTHQLTQLLLPAMLPHGEGRIIQTSSVMGLVSSAGRGAYAASKFALEAWSDALRMELHGSGIQVSLIEPGPISTHFSQNVNQAQSDKPVHNPGIAKHLTLPPEAILPKLRHALESPRAKLRYPVTLLAHAMSVLRRILPGRCLDWLLRSNA
;
A
#
# COMPACT_ATOMS: atom_id res chain seq x y z
N MET A 1 8.32 25.46 6.98
CA MET A 1 8.98 24.17 7.23
C MET A 1 8.67 23.23 6.06
N GLN A 2 9.63 22.39 5.68
CA GLN A 2 9.42 21.37 4.64
C GLN A 2 8.47 20.29 5.14
N LYS A 3 7.45 19.91 4.35
CA LYS A 3 6.50 18.87 4.75
C LYS A 3 7.17 17.49 4.74
N ALA A 4 7.15 16.80 5.88
CA ALA A 4 7.73 15.47 6.02
C ALA A 4 6.72 14.38 5.64
N VAL A 5 7.16 13.38 4.87
CA VAL A 5 6.36 12.25 4.42
C VAL A 5 7.10 10.95 4.71
N LEU A 6 6.49 10.05 5.46
CA LEU A 6 6.95 8.66 5.61
C LEU A 6 6.35 7.79 4.50
N ILE A 7 7.19 6.99 3.85
CA ILE A 7 6.78 6.02 2.84
C ILE A 7 7.27 4.64 3.25
N THR A 8 6.39 3.65 3.32
CA THR A 8 6.78 2.27 3.62
C THR A 8 7.01 1.45 2.36
N GLY A 9 7.95 0.48 2.42
CA GLY A 9 8.25 -0.40 1.29
C GLY A 9 9.02 0.27 0.15
N CYS A 10 10.04 1.06 0.49
CA CYS A 10 10.81 1.87 -0.47
C CYS A 10 11.95 1.11 -1.16
N SER A 11 12.22 -0.16 -0.83
CA SER A 11 13.34 -0.90 -1.44
C SER A 11 13.20 -1.11 -2.95
N SER A 12 12.01 -1.01 -3.51
CA SER A 12 11.77 -1.17 -4.96
C SER A 12 10.38 -0.67 -5.37
N GLY A 13 10.09 -0.72 -6.69
CA GLY A 13 8.76 -0.53 -7.25
C GLY A 13 8.10 0.80 -6.88
N ILE A 14 6.85 0.76 -6.46
CA ILE A 14 6.03 1.94 -6.18
C ILE A 14 6.64 2.82 -5.08
N GLY A 15 7.11 2.21 -3.99
CA GLY A 15 7.66 2.97 -2.86
C GLY A 15 8.91 3.74 -3.22
N LEU A 16 9.82 3.10 -3.97
CA LEU A 16 11.07 3.73 -4.41
C LEU A 16 10.82 4.93 -5.33
N ILE A 17 10.01 4.74 -6.37
CA ILE A 17 9.72 5.84 -7.31
C ILE A 17 8.93 6.97 -6.65
N ALA A 18 8.02 6.64 -5.74
CA ALA A 18 7.29 7.64 -4.95
C ALA A 18 8.24 8.46 -4.06
N ALA A 19 9.20 7.80 -3.40
CA ALA A 19 10.19 8.47 -2.57
C ALA A 19 11.06 9.45 -3.37
N GLN A 20 11.56 9.01 -4.53
CA GLN A 20 12.34 9.85 -5.43
C GLN A 20 11.53 11.03 -5.99
N ASP A 21 10.30 10.77 -6.42
CA ASP A 21 9.41 11.80 -6.95
C ASP A 21 9.08 12.88 -5.91
N LEU A 22 8.67 12.47 -4.71
CA LEU A 22 8.33 13.41 -3.65
C LEU A 22 9.53 14.22 -3.17
N ARG A 23 10.72 13.60 -3.08
CA ARG A 23 11.95 14.34 -2.80
C ARG A 23 12.22 15.42 -3.85
N ASN A 24 12.12 15.08 -5.16
CA ASN A 24 12.31 16.02 -6.25
C ASN A 24 11.28 17.17 -6.25
N ARG A 25 10.14 16.95 -5.62
CA ARG A 25 9.08 17.95 -5.41
C ARG A 25 9.27 18.78 -4.13
N GLY A 26 10.35 18.58 -3.42
CA GLY A 26 10.69 19.37 -2.24
C GLY A 26 10.10 18.86 -0.93
N TYR A 27 9.59 17.63 -0.86
CA TYR A 27 9.21 17.00 0.40
C TYR A 27 10.45 16.46 1.14
N ARG A 28 10.42 16.50 2.46
CA ARG A 28 11.32 15.73 3.30
C ARG A 28 10.80 14.29 3.33
N VAL A 29 11.54 13.34 2.76
CA VAL A 29 11.07 11.97 2.59
C VAL A 29 11.84 11.03 3.51
N LEU A 30 11.09 10.39 4.42
CA LEU A 30 11.55 9.27 5.23
C LEU A 30 11.16 7.98 4.48
N ALA A 31 12.17 7.24 4.03
CA ALA A 31 12.00 6.07 3.17
C ALA A 31 12.21 4.79 3.98
N ALA A 32 11.13 4.10 4.33
CA ALA A 32 11.20 2.91 5.18
C ALA A 32 11.41 1.62 4.36
N CYS A 33 12.41 0.83 4.76
CA CYS A 33 12.79 -0.43 4.18
C CYS A 33 13.01 -1.49 5.27
N ARG A 34 12.76 -2.78 4.94
CA ARG A 34 12.89 -3.87 5.89
C ARG A 34 14.34 -4.28 6.16
N LYS A 35 15.18 -4.26 5.12
CA LYS A 35 16.56 -4.73 5.22
C LYS A 35 17.51 -3.56 5.46
N PRO A 36 18.50 -3.68 6.37
CA PRO A 36 19.49 -2.62 6.61
C PRO A 36 20.22 -2.16 5.35
N GLN A 37 20.52 -3.09 4.42
CA GLN A 37 21.16 -2.74 3.16
C GLN A 37 20.27 -1.83 2.29
N ASP A 38 18.94 -2.08 2.26
CA ASP A 38 18.01 -1.24 1.50
C ASP A 38 17.87 0.14 2.16
N VAL A 39 17.95 0.22 3.49
CA VAL A 39 17.97 1.50 4.24
C VAL A 39 19.18 2.33 3.83
N GLU A 40 20.37 1.71 3.76
CA GLU A 40 21.59 2.37 3.32
C GLU A 40 21.50 2.82 1.85
N ASN A 41 20.92 2.01 0.98
CA ASN A 41 20.66 2.40 -0.41
C ASN A 41 19.77 3.66 -0.49
N MET A 42 18.77 3.80 0.41
CA MET A 42 17.94 5.02 0.46
C MET A 42 18.76 6.24 0.87
N ARG A 43 19.68 6.09 1.84
CA ARG A 43 20.60 7.16 2.27
C ARG A 43 21.52 7.62 1.13
N GLN A 44 22.06 6.67 0.37
CA GLN A 44 22.88 6.99 -0.81
C GLN A 44 22.09 7.73 -1.90
N LEU A 45 20.80 7.48 -2.02
CA LEU A 45 19.89 8.26 -2.87
C LEU A 45 19.53 9.62 -2.27
N GLY A 46 20.07 9.99 -1.11
CA GLY A 46 19.80 11.24 -0.40
C GLY A 46 18.41 11.31 0.22
N LEU A 47 17.84 10.18 0.59
CA LEU A 47 16.59 10.03 1.35
C LEU A 47 16.93 9.72 2.82
N GLU A 48 16.00 9.96 3.72
CA GLU A 48 16.14 9.54 5.11
C GLU A 48 15.69 8.08 5.25
N GLY A 49 16.65 7.15 5.31
CA GLY A 49 16.36 5.72 5.39
C GLY A 49 15.96 5.30 6.80
N ILE A 50 14.81 4.66 6.94
CA ILE A 50 14.25 4.12 8.19
C ILE A 50 14.19 2.61 8.10
N GLU A 51 14.62 1.90 9.14
CA GLU A 51 14.44 0.44 9.22
C GLU A 51 13.04 0.11 9.74
N LEU A 52 12.27 -0.65 8.96
CA LEU A 52 10.89 -1.03 9.29
C LEU A 52 10.52 -2.39 8.72
N ASP A 53 10.25 -3.35 9.60
CA ASP A 53 9.52 -4.57 9.26
C ASP A 53 8.09 -4.51 9.80
N LEU A 54 7.11 -4.45 8.90
CA LEU A 54 5.68 -4.40 9.27
C LEU A 54 5.17 -5.70 9.89
N ASP A 55 5.91 -6.80 9.78
CA ASP A 55 5.57 -8.10 10.39
C ASP A 55 6.10 -8.21 11.84
N ASP A 56 6.94 -7.28 12.28
CA ASP A 56 7.52 -7.21 13.62
C ASP A 56 7.03 -5.96 14.38
N SER A 57 6.18 -6.17 15.39
CA SER A 57 5.62 -5.10 16.23
C SER A 57 6.70 -4.21 16.87
N ALA A 58 7.80 -4.81 17.36
CA ALA A 58 8.88 -4.05 17.97
C ALA A 58 9.64 -3.20 16.94
N SER A 59 9.78 -3.68 15.70
CA SER A 59 10.33 -2.88 14.59
C SER A 59 9.43 -1.69 14.27
N VAL A 60 8.12 -1.89 14.25
CA VAL A 60 7.14 -0.81 14.01
C VAL A 60 7.21 0.26 15.10
N GLU A 61 7.34 -0.14 16.36
CA GLU A 61 7.49 0.80 17.49
C GLU A 61 8.76 1.63 17.38
N ARG A 62 9.90 0.99 17.12
CA ARG A 62 11.20 1.68 16.93
C ARG A 62 11.14 2.67 15.76
N ALA A 63 10.62 2.23 14.63
CA ALA A 63 10.49 3.08 13.44
C ALA A 63 9.57 4.28 13.69
N ALA A 64 8.43 4.09 14.36
CA ALA A 64 7.53 5.18 14.69
C ALA A 64 8.20 6.20 15.63
N ALA A 65 8.91 5.74 16.66
CA ALA A 65 9.64 6.62 17.58
C ALA A 65 10.74 7.41 16.85
N GLU A 66 11.49 6.77 15.95
CA GLU A 66 12.52 7.41 15.12
C GLU A 66 11.90 8.48 14.21
N VAL A 67 10.78 8.19 13.52
CA VAL A 67 10.07 9.14 12.67
C VAL A 67 9.59 10.36 13.47
N ILE A 68 9.02 10.15 14.65
CA ILE A 68 8.55 11.23 15.52
C ILE A 68 9.72 12.12 15.94
N ALA A 69 10.84 11.53 16.35
CA ALA A 69 12.04 12.27 16.75
C ALA A 69 12.64 13.08 15.57
N LEU A 70 12.77 12.45 14.39
CA LEU A 70 13.32 13.11 13.20
C LEU A 70 12.45 14.26 12.70
N THR A 71 11.13 14.18 12.90
CA THR A 71 10.18 15.21 12.43
C THR A 71 9.77 16.22 13.50
N ASP A 72 10.36 16.14 14.70
CA ASP A 72 9.95 16.96 15.85
C ASP A 72 8.44 16.89 16.10
N GLY A 73 7.86 15.70 15.93
CA GLY A 73 6.42 15.46 16.06
C GLY A 73 5.57 16.11 14.97
N ARG A 74 6.14 16.46 13.81
CA ARG A 74 5.44 17.12 12.69
C ARG A 74 5.45 16.28 11.41
N LEU A 75 4.71 15.19 11.40
CA LEU A 75 4.53 14.35 10.22
C LEU A 75 3.33 14.85 9.41
N TYR A 76 3.56 15.25 8.15
CA TYR A 76 2.51 15.69 7.23
C TYR A 76 1.86 14.53 6.50
N GLY A 77 2.64 13.56 6.02
CA GLY A 77 2.14 12.48 5.18
C GLY A 77 2.62 11.11 5.63
N LEU A 78 1.70 10.14 5.58
CA LEU A 78 2.01 8.72 5.76
C LEU A 78 1.51 7.97 4.52
N PHE A 79 2.44 7.46 3.71
CA PHE A 79 2.14 6.58 2.58
C PHE A 79 2.45 5.13 2.94
N ASN A 80 1.44 4.40 3.40
CA ASN A 80 1.48 2.98 3.68
C ASN A 80 1.44 2.19 2.38
N ASN A 81 2.63 1.96 1.81
CA ASN A 81 2.79 1.23 0.55
C ASN A 81 3.39 -0.16 0.76
N GLY A 82 4.09 -0.40 1.87
CA GLY A 82 4.67 -1.71 2.19
C GLY A 82 3.63 -2.81 2.23
N GLY A 83 3.92 -3.94 1.59
CA GLY A 83 3.04 -5.09 1.55
C GLY A 83 3.59 -6.20 0.66
N PHE A 84 3.00 -7.40 0.80
CA PHE A 84 3.30 -8.54 -0.06
C PHE A 84 2.05 -9.37 -0.31
N GLY A 85 2.16 -10.42 -1.15
CA GLY A 85 1.04 -11.31 -1.46
C GLY A 85 1.39 -12.77 -1.22
N VAL A 86 0.48 -13.50 -0.57
CA VAL A 86 0.45 -14.97 -0.54
C VAL A 86 -0.59 -15.42 -1.53
N TYR A 87 -0.16 -16.15 -2.56
CA TYR A 87 -1.01 -16.63 -3.64
C TYR A 87 -1.07 -18.15 -3.60
N GLY A 88 -2.18 -18.71 -4.03
CA GLY A 88 -2.44 -20.14 -4.07
C GLY A 88 -3.87 -20.46 -3.73
N PRO A 89 -4.32 -21.72 -3.95
CA PRO A 89 -5.64 -22.17 -3.55
C PRO A 89 -5.81 -22.03 -2.03
N LEU A 90 -6.90 -21.42 -1.57
CA LEU A 90 -7.16 -21.23 -0.13
C LEU A 90 -7.12 -22.55 0.65
N SER A 91 -7.48 -23.69 0.01
CA SER A 91 -7.39 -25.03 0.60
C SER A 91 -5.96 -25.48 0.92
N ARG A 92 -4.93 -24.81 0.40
CA ARG A 92 -3.50 -25.12 0.60
C ARG A 92 -2.75 -24.05 1.38
N ILE A 93 -3.35 -22.89 1.61
CA ILE A 93 -2.73 -21.83 2.40
C ILE A 93 -2.86 -22.20 3.88
N SER A 94 -1.73 -22.32 4.57
CA SER A 94 -1.70 -22.58 5.99
C SER A 94 -2.17 -21.38 6.80
N ARG A 95 -2.57 -21.63 8.05
CA ARG A 95 -2.91 -20.56 8.99
C ARG A 95 -1.76 -19.55 9.15
N SER A 96 -0.54 -20.04 9.31
CA SER A 96 0.64 -19.17 9.49
C SER A 96 0.93 -18.28 8.27
N GLN A 97 0.70 -18.79 7.05
CA GLN A 97 0.82 -17.99 5.84
C GLN A 97 -0.25 -16.89 5.78
N LEU A 98 -1.48 -17.21 6.19
CA LEU A 98 -2.57 -16.22 6.25
C LEU A 98 -2.30 -15.17 7.35
N GLU A 99 -1.88 -15.60 8.53
CA GLU A 99 -1.50 -14.71 9.63
C GLU A 99 -0.40 -13.71 9.19
N ARG A 100 0.66 -14.21 8.55
CA ARG A 100 1.73 -13.37 8.01
C ARG A 100 1.23 -12.39 6.94
N GLN A 101 0.30 -12.82 6.07
CA GLN A 101 -0.32 -11.94 5.07
C GLN A 101 -1.01 -10.74 5.74
N PHE A 102 -1.75 -11.00 6.84
CA PHE A 102 -2.44 -9.96 7.59
C PHE A 102 -1.49 -9.15 8.47
N ALA A 103 -0.49 -9.78 9.09
CA ALA A 103 0.49 -9.11 9.92
C ALA A 103 1.15 -7.94 9.16
N THR A 104 1.67 -8.19 7.98
CA THR A 104 2.29 -7.13 7.17
C THR A 104 1.27 -6.16 6.56
N ASN A 105 0.20 -6.68 5.90
CA ASN A 105 -0.66 -5.83 5.06
C ASN A 105 -1.70 -5.05 5.85
N LEU A 106 -1.99 -5.45 7.09
CA LEU A 106 -3.01 -4.82 7.92
C LEU A 106 -2.51 -4.47 9.32
N PHE A 107 -2.00 -5.42 10.10
CA PHE A 107 -1.70 -5.19 11.53
C PHE A 107 -0.52 -4.23 11.70
N GLY A 108 0.58 -4.41 10.98
CA GLY A 108 1.71 -3.48 11.01
C GLY A 108 1.36 -2.11 10.45
N THR A 109 0.55 -2.06 9.38
CA THR A 109 0.01 -0.81 8.84
C THR A 109 -0.88 -0.07 9.86
N HIS A 110 -1.75 -0.80 10.56
CA HIS A 110 -2.57 -0.27 11.64
C HIS A 110 -1.72 0.28 12.78
N GLN A 111 -0.81 -0.54 13.32
CA GLN A 111 0.06 -0.17 14.44
C GLN A 111 0.90 1.06 14.10
N LEU A 112 1.54 1.10 12.92
CA LEU A 112 2.32 2.25 12.47
C LEU A 112 1.46 3.51 12.38
N THR A 113 0.28 3.41 11.80
CA THR A 113 -0.64 4.54 11.68
C THR A 113 -1.08 5.04 13.05
N GLN A 114 -1.45 4.15 13.97
CA GLN A 114 -1.84 4.49 15.33
C GLN A 114 -0.74 5.24 16.08
N LEU A 115 0.50 4.75 15.99
CA LEU A 115 1.65 5.36 16.68
C LEU A 115 2.03 6.72 16.08
N LEU A 116 1.78 6.96 14.79
CA LEU A 116 2.14 8.22 14.12
C LEU A 116 1.00 9.26 14.13
N LEU A 117 -0.24 8.89 14.39
CA LEU A 117 -1.36 9.84 14.48
C LEU A 117 -1.11 10.99 15.47
N PRO A 118 -0.53 10.78 16.66
CA PRO A 118 -0.18 11.88 17.58
C PRO A 118 0.78 12.92 17.00
N ALA A 119 1.62 12.53 16.02
CA ALA A 119 2.52 13.44 15.31
C ALA A 119 1.85 14.17 14.12
N MET A 120 0.58 13.86 13.82
CA MET A 120 -0.18 14.45 12.74
C MET A 120 -1.34 15.32 13.24
N LEU A 121 -2.10 14.82 14.23
CA LEU A 121 -3.35 15.43 14.72
C LEU A 121 -3.20 16.89 15.21
N PRO A 122 -2.16 17.26 15.99
CA PRO A 122 -2.04 18.61 16.53
C PRO A 122 -1.89 19.71 15.48
N HIS A 123 -1.53 19.34 14.25
CA HIS A 123 -1.24 20.30 13.18
C HIS A 123 -2.46 20.64 12.31
N GLY A 124 -3.59 19.97 12.50
CA GLY A 124 -4.83 20.24 11.78
C GLY A 124 -4.73 20.04 10.25
N GLU A 125 -3.64 19.42 9.79
CA GLU A 125 -3.44 19.05 8.39
C GLU A 125 -2.64 17.75 8.29
N GLY A 126 -3.02 16.87 7.39
CA GLY A 126 -2.26 15.63 7.17
C GLY A 126 -2.86 14.76 6.07
N ARG A 127 -2.06 13.79 5.63
CA ARG A 127 -2.45 12.83 4.58
C ARG A 127 -2.04 11.42 4.98
N ILE A 128 -3.00 10.52 5.03
CA ILE A 128 -2.79 9.08 5.16
C ILE A 128 -3.22 8.44 3.86
N ILE A 129 -2.28 7.80 3.18
CA ILE A 129 -2.50 7.19 1.88
C ILE A 129 -2.18 5.71 1.98
N GLN A 130 -3.13 4.87 1.58
CA GLN A 130 -2.98 3.41 1.61
C GLN A 130 -2.81 2.86 0.20
N THR A 131 -1.84 2.00 -0.02
CA THR A 131 -1.78 1.18 -1.24
C THR A 131 -2.70 -0.03 -1.06
N SER A 132 -3.92 0.08 -1.58
CA SER A 132 -4.84 -1.04 -1.73
C SER A 132 -4.52 -1.84 -3.00
N SER A 133 -5.52 -2.32 -3.69
CA SER A 133 -5.42 -3.06 -4.96
C SER A 133 -6.80 -3.19 -5.60
N VAL A 134 -6.84 -3.50 -6.89
CA VAL A 134 -8.07 -4.05 -7.50
C VAL A 134 -8.56 -5.29 -6.73
N MET A 135 -7.64 -6.04 -6.09
CA MET A 135 -7.97 -7.17 -5.21
C MET A 135 -8.56 -6.76 -3.85
N GLY A 136 -8.63 -5.50 -3.52
CA GLY A 136 -9.44 -4.97 -2.42
C GLY A 136 -10.90 -4.69 -2.81
N LEU A 137 -11.20 -4.75 -4.11
CA LEU A 137 -12.54 -4.53 -4.67
C LEU A 137 -13.20 -5.82 -5.13
N VAL A 138 -12.42 -6.74 -5.70
CA VAL A 138 -12.84 -8.05 -6.18
C VAL A 138 -11.82 -9.11 -5.77
N SER A 139 -12.22 -10.39 -5.78
CA SER A 139 -11.31 -11.49 -5.52
C SER A 139 -11.25 -12.41 -6.74
N SER A 140 -10.15 -13.14 -6.89
CA SER A 140 -10.02 -14.17 -7.93
C SER A 140 -9.42 -15.44 -7.34
N ALA A 141 -9.65 -16.58 -8.01
CA ALA A 141 -9.06 -17.85 -7.60
C ALA A 141 -7.53 -17.74 -7.50
N GLY A 142 -6.95 -18.38 -6.49
CA GLY A 142 -5.51 -18.34 -6.21
C GLY A 142 -4.98 -17.06 -5.57
N ARG A 143 -5.82 -16.04 -5.34
CA ARG A 143 -5.43 -14.77 -4.71
C ARG A 143 -6.22 -14.44 -3.45
N GLY A 144 -6.95 -15.40 -2.91
CA GLY A 144 -7.90 -15.20 -1.81
C GLY A 144 -7.29 -14.62 -0.54
N ALA A 145 -6.13 -15.08 -0.11
CA ALA A 145 -5.46 -14.56 1.10
C ALA A 145 -5.06 -13.08 0.92
N TYR A 146 -4.45 -12.74 -0.21
CA TYR A 146 -4.09 -11.37 -0.54
C TYR A 146 -5.34 -10.47 -0.67
N ALA A 147 -6.34 -10.92 -1.42
CA ALA A 147 -7.60 -10.19 -1.57
C ALA A 147 -8.25 -9.91 -0.21
N ALA A 148 -8.35 -10.92 0.67
CA ALA A 148 -8.91 -10.77 2.01
C ALA A 148 -8.18 -9.66 2.81
N SER A 149 -6.85 -9.61 2.77
CA SER A 149 -6.09 -8.56 3.44
C SER A 149 -6.34 -7.16 2.85
N LYS A 150 -6.52 -7.05 1.53
CA LYS A 150 -6.81 -5.76 0.88
C LYS A 150 -8.26 -5.31 1.08
N PHE A 151 -9.23 -6.23 1.11
CA PHE A 151 -10.60 -5.92 1.52
C PHE A 151 -10.67 -5.41 2.97
N ALA A 152 -9.91 -6.06 3.88
CA ALA A 152 -9.81 -5.60 5.25
C ALA A 152 -9.20 -4.19 5.35
N LEU A 153 -8.16 -3.90 4.55
CA LEU A 153 -7.54 -2.57 4.49
C LEU A 153 -8.50 -1.51 3.95
N GLU A 154 -9.34 -1.84 2.96
CA GLU A 154 -10.39 -0.94 2.44
C GLU A 154 -11.38 -0.56 3.54
N ALA A 155 -11.95 -1.55 4.24
CA ALA A 155 -12.90 -1.33 5.32
C ALA A 155 -12.27 -0.56 6.49
N TRP A 156 -11.05 -0.92 6.88
CA TRP A 156 -10.28 -0.24 7.91
C TRP A 156 -10.03 1.24 7.57
N SER A 157 -9.68 1.52 6.32
CA SER A 157 -9.42 2.89 5.86
C SER A 157 -10.70 3.74 5.82
N ASP A 158 -11.83 3.13 5.47
CA ASP A 158 -13.12 3.82 5.51
C ASP A 158 -13.52 4.19 6.94
N ALA A 159 -13.31 3.30 7.91
CA ALA A 159 -13.54 3.58 9.33
C ALA A 159 -12.64 4.71 9.83
N LEU A 160 -11.32 4.60 9.61
CA LEU A 160 -10.37 5.62 10.02
C LEU A 160 -10.69 7.00 9.43
N ARG A 161 -11.12 7.06 8.18
CA ARG A 161 -11.52 8.32 7.53
C ARG A 161 -12.71 8.98 8.22
N MET A 162 -13.69 8.18 8.64
CA MET A 162 -14.86 8.68 9.37
C MET A 162 -14.48 9.16 10.77
N GLU A 163 -13.62 8.43 11.47
CA GLU A 163 -13.12 8.78 12.79
C GLU A 163 -12.29 10.07 12.78
N LEU A 164 -11.53 10.30 11.71
CA LEU A 164 -10.71 11.52 11.54
C LEU A 164 -11.47 12.71 10.93
N HIS A 165 -12.79 12.59 10.75
CA HIS A 165 -13.58 13.69 10.24
C HIS A 165 -13.45 14.96 11.11
N GLY A 166 -13.14 16.09 10.47
CA GLY A 166 -12.95 17.37 11.18
C GLY A 166 -11.54 17.59 11.75
N SER A 167 -10.67 16.59 11.76
CA SER A 167 -9.29 16.72 12.27
C SER A 167 -8.32 17.42 11.29
N GLY A 168 -8.71 17.62 10.02
CA GLY A 168 -7.83 18.11 8.95
C GLY A 168 -6.98 17.01 8.30
N ILE A 169 -6.99 15.78 8.83
CA ILE A 169 -6.30 14.63 8.21
C ILE A 169 -7.22 13.96 7.20
N GLN A 170 -6.73 13.79 5.97
CA GLN A 170 -7.47 13.11 4.90
C GLN A 170 -6.90 11.70 4.67
N VAL A 171 -7.79 10.72 4.56
CA VAL A 171 -7.44 9.31 4.29
C VAL A 171 -7.87 8.96 2.87
N SER A 172 -6.93 8.43 2.08
CA SER A 172 -7.15 8.03 0.68
C SER A 172 -6.58 6.65 0.41
N LEU A 173 -7.20 5.94 -0.53
CA LEU A 173 -6.70 4.66 -1.02
C LEU A 173 -6.28 4.79 -2.49
N ILE A 174 -5.09 4.30 -2.81
CA ILE A 174 -4.65 4.06 -4.19
C ILE A 174 -4.95 2.60 -4.50
N GLU A 175 -5.66 2.34 -5.60
CA GLU A 175 -6.14 1.02 -5.99
C GLU A 175 -5.46 0.60 -7.31
N PRO A 176 -4.22 0.09 -7.27
CA PRO A 176 -3.55 -0.41 -8.47
C PRO A 176 -4.21 -1.68 -8.99
N GLY A 177 -4.31 -1.79 -10.32
CA GLY A 177 -4.42 -3.08 -10.99
C GLY A 177 -3.02 -3.66 -11.24
N PRO A 178 -2.80 -4.37 -12.37
CA PRO A 178 -1.48 -4.88 -12.72
C PRO A 178 -0.47 -3.75 -12.90
N ILE A 179 0.60 -3.76 -12.10
CA ILE A 179 1.74 -2.83 -12.18
C ILE A 179 3.01 -3.66 -12.31
N SER A 180 3.91 -3.25 -13.21
CA SER A 180 5.20 -3.91 -13.44
C SER A 180 6.18 -3.58 -12.31
N THR A 181 6.16 -4.40 -11.27
CA THR A 181 7.05 -4.28 -10.10
C THR A 181 7.62 -5.64 -9.72
N HIS A 182 8.64 -5.67 -8.86
CA HIS A 182 9.16 -6.89 -8.27
C HIS A 182 8.14 -7.61 -7.34
N PHE A 183 6.98 -7.02 -7.08
CA PHE A 183 5.94 -7.61 -6.25
C PHE A 183 5.55 -9.02 -6.73
N SER A 184 5.35 -9.22 -8.03
CA SER A 184 5.03 -10.53 -8.61
C SER A 184 6.17 -11.54 -8.45
N GLN A 185 7.42 -11.09 -8.51
CA GLN A 185 8.60 -11.94 -8.30
C GLN A 185 8.71 -12.37 -6.84
N ASN A 186 8.48 -11.45 -5.90
CA ASN A 186 8.48 -11.73 -4.46
C ASN A 186 7.37 -12.72 -4.06
N VAL A 187 6.21 -12.66 -4.71
CA VAL A 187 5.12 -13.63 -4.53
C VAL A 187 5.53 -15.01 -4.98
N ASN A 188 6.17 -15.13 -6.15
CA ASN A 188 6.57 -16.43 -6.72
C ASN A 188 7.68 -17.11 -5.89
N GLN A 189 8.56 -16.35 -5.25
CA GLN A 189 9.59 -16.87 -4.36
C GLN A 189 9.04 -17.46 -3.05
N ALA A 190 7.86 -17.01 -2.61
CA ALA A 190 7.17 -17.52 -1.44
C ALA A 190 6.39 -18.83 -1.71
N GLN A 191 6.31 -19.28 -2.97
CA GLN A 191 5.55 -20.46 -3.40
C GLN A 191 6.44 -21.44 -4.16
N SER A 192 6.64 -22.62 -3.58
CA SER A 192 7.57 -23.64 -4.10
C SER A 192 7.10 -24.42 -5.35
N ASP A 193 5.81 -24.36 -5.76
CA ASP A 193 5.30 -25.40 -6.67
C ASP A 193 4.77 -24.98 -8.05
N LYS A 194 4.41 -23.75 -8.30
CA LYS A 194 4.10 -23.25 -9.67
C LYS A 194 4.02 -21.72 -9.67
N PRO A 195 4.61 -21.02 -10.65
CA PRO A 195 4.40 -19.59 -10.81
C PRO A 195 2.91 -19.31 -11.07
N VAL A 196 2.32 -18.37 -10.34
CA VAL A 196 0.97 -17.88 -10.63
C VAL A 196 1.02 -17.19 -11.99
N HIS A 197 0.46 -17.82 -12.99
CA HIS A 197 0.43 -17.30 -14.35
C HIS A 197 -0.45 -16.03 -14.37
N ASN A 198 0.11 -14.90 -14.76
CA ASN A 198 -0.70 -13.76 -15.15
C ASN A 198 -1.34 -14.07 -16.51
N PRO A 199 -2.67 -14.10 -16.60
CA PRO A 199 -3.32 -14.39 -17.87
C PRO A 199 -2.92 -13.36 -18.93
N GLY A 200 -2.81 -13.80 -20.20
CA GLY A 200 -2.27 -13.00 -21.29
C GLY A 200 -2.90 -11.61 -21.48
N ILE A 201 -4.18 -11.44 -21.13
CA ILE A 201 -4.88 -10.15 -21.19
C ILE A 201 -4.35 -9.18 -20.14
N ALA A 202 -4.01 -9.64 -18.93
CA ALA A 202 -3.47 -8.78 -17.88
C ALA A 202 -2.09 -8.22 -18.24
N LYS A 203 -1.31 -8.91 -19.06
CA LYS A 203 0.00 -8.45 -19.52
C LYS A 203 -0.09 -7.18 -20.38
N HIS A 204 -1.12 -7.06 -21.21
CA HIS A 204 -1.35 -5.87 -22.02
C HIS A 204 -1.95 -4.68 -21.27
N LEU A 205 -2.50 -4.93 -20.08
CA LEU A 205 -3.08 -3.90 -19.19
C LEU A 205 -2.14 -3.51 -18.04
N THR A 206 -0.93 -4.06 -18.01
CA THR A 206 0.08 -3.75 -17.00
C THR A 206 0.70 -2.39 -17.27
N LEU A 207 0.67 -1.51 -16.27
CA LEU A 207 1.29 -0.20 -16.34
C LEU A 207 2.63 -0.20 -15.59
N PRO A 208 3.55 0.72 -15.93
CA PRO A 208 4.76 0.93 -15.15
C PRO A 208 4.41 1.56 -13.79
N PRO A 209 5.29 1.44 -12.79
CA PRO A 209 5.03 1.94 -11.44
C PRO A 209 4.83 3.46 -11.38
N GLU A 210 5.36 4.23 -12.31
CA GLU A 210 5.18 5.69 -12.46
C GLU A 210 3.72 6.09 -12.68
N ALA A 211 2.87 5.19 -13.16
CA ALA A 211 1.43 5.43 -13.34
C ALA A 211 0.71 5.81 -12.03
N ILE A 212 1.30 5.48 -10.88
CA ILE A 212 0.77 5.84 -9.56
C ILE A 212 1.03 7.30 -9.21
N LEU A 213 2.12 7.89 -9.69
CA LEU A 213 2.59 9.20 -9.25
C LEU A 213 1.53 10.32 -9.38
N PRO A 214 0.79 10.46 -10.49
CA PRO A 214 -0.24 11.49 -10.58
C PRO A 214 -1.34 11.34 -9.51
N LYS A 215 -1.67 10.09 -9.13
CA LYS A 215 -2.68 9.79 -8.12
C LYS A 215 -2.16 10.09 -6.71
N LEU A 216 -0.92 9.68 -6.44
CA LEU A 216 -0.24 9.96 -5.17
C LEU A 216 -0.10 11.47 -4.94
N ARG A 217 0.36 12.20 -5.95
CA ARG A 217 0.48 13.67 -5.89
C ARG A 217 -0.86 14.34 -5.59
N HIS A 218 -1.91 13.95 -6.30
CA HIS A 218 -3.24 14.50 -6.05
C HIS A 218 -3.75 14.14 -4.64
N ALA A 219 -3.54 12.91 -4.16
CA ALA A 219 -3.93 12.51 -2.81
C ALA A 219 -3.16 13.31 -1.73
N LEU A 220 -1.89 13.63 -1.99
CA LEU A 220 -1.03 14.33 -1.04
C LEU A 220 -1.26 15.85 -1.05
N GLU A 221 -1.48 16.45 -2.22
CA GLU A 221 -1.43 17.91 -2.43
C GLU A 221 -2.81 18.56 -2.54
N SER A 222 -3.83 17.81 -3.00
CA SER A 222 -5.16 18.39 -3.23
C SER A 222 -5.86 18.73 -1.91
N PRO A 223 -6.46 19.91 -1.78
CA PRO A 223 -7.32 20.26 -0.64
C PRO A 223 -8.58 19.37 -0.60
N ARG A 224 -8.97 18.81 -1.76
CA ARG A 224 -10.09 17.88 -1.91
C ARG A 224 -9.59 16.56 -2.48
N ALA A 225 -8.75 15.85 -1.71
CA ALA A 225 -8.30 14.53 -2.09
C ALA A 225 -9.49 13.57 -2.24
N LYS A 226 -9.42 12.70 -3.25
CA LYS A 226 -10.46 11.68 -3.46
C LYS A 226 -10.28 10.56 -2.44
N LEU A 227 -11.36 9.88 -2.11
CA LEU A 227 -11.34 8.73 -1.20
C LEU A 227 -10.60 7.56 -1.82
N ARG A 228 -10.77 7.34 -3.12
CA ARG A 228 -10.18 6.23 -3.89
C ARG A 228 -9.61 6.71 -5.22
N TYR A 229 -8.49 6.12 -5.59
CA TYR A 229 -7.73 6.39 -6.81
C TYR A 229 -7.45 5.09 -7.57
N PRO A 230 -8.39 4.58 -8.38
CA PRO A 230 -8.08 3.49 -9.29
C PRO A 230 -7.00 3.94 -10.29
N VAL A 231 -5.99 3.09 -10.53
CA VAL A 231 -4.82 3.48 -11.36
C VAL A 231 -4.92 2.92 -12.77
N THR A 232 -5.22 1.63 -12.92
CA THR A 232 -5.32 0.98 -14.24
C THR A 232 -6.74 0.97 -14.77
N LEU A 233 -6.90 0.79 -16.08
CA LEU A 233 -8.23 0.63 -16.69
C LEU A 233 -9.01 -0.51 -16.03
N LEU A 234 -8.33 -1.63 -15.72
CA LEU A 234 -8.93 -2.75 -15.01
C LEU A 234 -9.46 -2.35 -13.62
N ALA A 235 -8.70 -1.58 -12.86
CA ALA A 235 -9.13 -1.11 -11.55
C ALA A 235 -10.35 -0.18 -11.65
N HIS A 236 -10.39 0.71 -12.64
CA HIS A 236 -11.56 1.55 -12.92
C HIS A 236 -12.79 0.70 -13.30
N ALA A 237 -12.62 -0.25 -14.22
CA ALA A 237 -13.71 -1.13 -14.62
C ALA A 237 -14.25 -1.94 -13.43
N MET A 238 -13.38 -2.56 -12.62
CA MET A 238 -13.80 -3.37 -11.47
C MET A 238 -14.45 -2.54 -10.37
N SER A 239 -14.04 -1.29 -10.16
CA SER A 239 -14.68 -0.40 -9.18
C SER A 239 -16.16 -0.12 -9.51
N VAL A 240 -16.53 -0.14 -10.80
CA VAL A 240 -17.91 0.03 -11.28
C VAL A 240 -18.63 -1.31 -11.37
N LEU A 241 -18.03 -2.32 -12.04
CA LEU A 241 -18.65 -3.61 -12.32
C LEU A 241 -19.05 -4.35 -11.03
N ARG A 242 -18.23 -4.27 -9.99
CA ARG A 242 -18.56 -4.82 -8.66
C ARG A 242 -19.91 -4.33 -8.11
N ARG A 243 -20.32 -3.11 -8.44
CA ARG A 243 -21.53 -2.49 -7.92
C ARG A 243 -22.79 -2.81 -8.71
N ILE A 244 -22.62 -3.17 -10.00
CA ILE A 244 -23.73 -3.34 -10.92
C ILE A 244 -23.94 -4.78 -11.36
N LEU A 245 -22.88 -5.61 -11.36
CA LEU A 245 -22.98 -7.00 -11.79
C LEU A 245 -23.50 -7.91 -10.67
N PRO A 246 -24.42 -8.84 -10.95
CA PRO A 246 -24.75 -9.93 -10.06
C PRO A 246 -23.50 -10.78 -9.74
N GLY A 247 -23.40 -11.32 -8.51
CA GLY A 247 -22.22 -12.07 -8.08
C GLY A 247 -21.83 -13.22 -9.00
N ARG A 248 -22.81 -13.96 -9.54
CA ARG A 248 -22.54 -15.05 -10.51
C ARG A 248 -21.86 -14.59 -11.79
N CYS A 249 -22.21 -13.41 -12.31
CA CYS A 249 -21.58 -12.83 -13.49
C CYS A 249 -20.14 -12.39 -13.18
N LEU A 250 -19.93 -11.82 -12.01
CA LEU A 250 -18.60 -11.43 -11.54
C LEU A 250 -17.71 -12.65 -11.34
N ASP A 251 -18.23 -13.70 -10.72
CA ASP A 251 -17.53 -14.98 -10.55
C ASP A 251 -17.12 -15.59 -11.89
N TRP A 252 -18.03 -15.60 -12.87
CA TRP A 252 -17.73 -16.09 -14.20
C TRP A 252 -16.58 -15.32 -14.85
N LEU A 253 -16.62 -13.98 -14.75
CA LEU A 253 -15.58 -13.10 -15.29
C LEU A 253 -14.21 -13.34 -14.63
N LEU A 254 -14.20 -13.60 -13.31
CA LEU A 254 -12.98 -13.73 -12.50
C LEU A 254 -12.45 -15.16 -12.40
N ARG A 255 -13.26 -16.19 -12.72
CA ARG A 255 -12.83 -17.60 -12.79
C ARG A 255 -11.94 -17.89 -14.00
N SER A 256 -12.23 -17.29 -15.14
CA SER A 256 -11.55 -17.58 -16.41
C SER A 256 -10.06 -17.20 -16.42
N ASN A 257 -9.55 -16.67 -15.32
CA ASN A 257 -8.19 -16.16 -15.15
C ASN A 257 -7.41 -16.90 -14.04
N ALA A 258 -7.86 -18.07 -13.61
CA ALA A 258 -7.21 -18.89 -12.58
C ALA A 258 -6.37 -20.02 -13.17
#